data_f50ca0b00a719c7fa146e21b136f939a
#
_entry.id   f50ca0b00a719c7fa146e21b136f939a
#
_cell.length_a   1.000
_cell.length_b   1.000
_cell.length_c   1.000
_cell.angle_alpha   90.00
_cell.angle_beta   90.00
_cell.angle_gamma   90.00
#
_symmetry.space_group_name_H-M   'P 1'
#
loop_
_entity.id
_entity.type
_entity.pdbx_description
1 polymer ?
#
loop_
_entity_poly.entity_id
_entity_poly.type
_entity_poly.pdbx_seq_one_letter_code
_entity_poly.pdbx_strand_id
1 'polypeptide(L)'
;AARFASQLGFEIAPEVLVSMKDLAHRISIISAERVREEFTKMLMSPNPRIGITILVDTGLADLVLPEIPKLRLEVDEHHHHKDVYEHSITVLEQAIEHEDRLGGPNLVIRLAALLHDIGKPKTRAFIEGGGVSFHHHEVVGARLAKKRLEALRFDNDTIEAVELLTALHLRFHGYGE
;
A
#
# COMPACT_ATOMS: atom_id res chain seq x y z
N ALA A 1 -8.86 9.98 -12.63
CA ALA A 1 -7.67 10.86 -12.58
C ALA A 1 -6.43 10.08 -12.14
N ALA A 2 -6.35 9.53 -10.89
CA ALA A 2 -5.15 8.86 -10.35
C ALA A 2 -4.58 7.76 -11.25
N ARG A 3 -5.43 6.85 -11.76
CA ARG A 3 -5.00 5.80 -12.69
C ARG A 3 -4.36 6.36 -13.96
N PHE A 4 -4.95 7.34 -14.58
CA PHE A 4 -4.40 7.92 -15.81
C PHE A 4 -3.08 8.63 -15.56
N ALA A 5 -2.93 9.33 -14.44
CA ALA A 5 -1.65 9.92 -14.05
C ALA A 5 -0.55 8.85 -13.92
N SER A 6 -0.86 7.73 -13.27
CA SER A 6 0.08 6.59 -13.15
C SER A 6 0.41 5.92 -14.49
N GLN A 7 -0.58 5.78 -15.38
CA GLN A 7 -0.39 5.13 -16.68
C GLN A 7 0.36 5.99 -17.69
N LEU A 8 0.12 7.29 -17.67
CA LEU A 8 0.62 8.23 -18.68
C LEU A 8 1.74 9.14 -18.16
N GLY A 9 2.02 9.13 -16.86
CA GLY A 9 3.11 9.87 -16.24
C GLY A 9 2.91 11.39 -16.24
N PHE A 10 1.66 11.88 -16.29
CA PHE A 10 1.38 13.31 -16.24
C PHE A 10 0.86 13.78 -14.88
N GLU A 11 1.04 15.06 -14.60
CA GLU A 11 0.55 15.69 -13.39
C GLU A 11 -0.94 16.03 -13.52
N ILE A 12 -1.64 15.99 -12.38
CA ILE A 12 -3.04 16.44 -12.30
C ILE A 12 -3.05 17.91 -11.94
N ALA A 13 -3.87 18.70 -12.65
CA ALA A 13 -4.03 20.11 -12.35
C ALA A 13 -4.50 20.34 -10.90
N PRO A 14 -3.97 21.37 -10.20
CA PRO A 14 -4.27 21.60 -8.78
C PRO A 14 -5.77 21.71 -8.48
N GLU A 15 -6.54 22.36 -9.34
CA GLU A 15 -8.00 22.50 -9.18
C GLU A 15 -8.73 21.16 -9.26
N VAL A 16 -8.21 20.18 -10.01
CA VAL A 16 -8.75 18.81 -10.06
C VAL A 16 -8.43 18.08 -8.77
N LEU A 17 -7.23 18.24 -8.20
CA LEU A 17 -6.87 17.66 -6.91
C LEU A 17 -7.76 18.19 -5.78
N VAL A 18 -8.04 19.50 -5.76
CA VAL A 18 -8.98 20.12 -4.82
C VAL A 18 -10.36 19.49 -4.96
N SER A 19 -10.87 19.40 -6.19
CA SER A 19 -12.19 18.79 -6.46
C SER A 19 -12.23 17.30 -6.05
N MET A 20 -11.15 16.55 -6.26
CA MET A 20 -11.05 15.14 -5.81
C MET A 20 -11.14 15.04 -4.30
N LYS A 21 -10.47 15.95 -3.56
CA LYS A 21 -10.51 15.99 -2.10
C LYS A 21 -11.91 16.33 -1.59
N ASP A 22 -12.54 17.37 -2.12
CA ASP A 22 -13.87 17.81 -1.71
C ASP A 22 -14.95 16.75 -1.95
N LEU A 23 -14.82 15.99 -3.04
CA LEU A 23 -15.78 14.98 -3.46
C LEU A 23 -15.37 13.54 -3.07
N ALA A 24 -14.29 13.37 -2.32
CA ALA A 24 -13.77 12.03 -1.96
C ALA A 24 -14.85 11.15 -1.31
N HIS A 25 -15.69 11.72 -0.44
CA HIS A 25 -16.79 11.01 0.23
C HIS A 25 -17.76 10.33 -0.74
N ARG A 26 -17.89 10.82 -1.97
CA ARG A 26 -18.76 10.23 -3.00
C ARG A 26 -18.27 8.88 -3.53
N ILE A 27 -17.03 8.48 -3.20
CA ILE A 27 -16.52 7.15 -3.60
C ILE A 27 -17.35 6.01 -2.99
N SER A 28 -18.05 6.26 -1.89
CA SER A 28 -18.96 5.29 -1.25
C SER A 28 -20.13 4.86 -2.14
N ILE A 29 -20.45 5.64 -3.18
CA ILE A 29 -21.49 5.30 -4.18
C ILE A 29 -20.97 4.26 -5.18
N ILE A 30 -19.66 4.13 -5.30
CA ILE A 30 -19.01 3.23 -6.27
C ILE A 30 -18.87 1.83 -5.66
N SER A 31 -19.18 0.80 -6.43
CA SER A 31 -19.05 -0.58 -5.99
C SER A 31 -17.59 -0.97 -5.69
N ALA A 32 -17.41 -1.90 -4.76
CA ALA A 32 -16.09 -2.41 -4.40
C ALA A 32 -15.36 -3.00 -5.63
N GLU A 33 -16.07 -3.67 -6.51
CA GLU A 33 -15.53 -4.25 -7.75
C GLU A 33 -14.95 -3.19 -8.69
N ARG A 34 -15.63 -2.06 -8.85
CA ARG A 34 -15.13 -0.94 -9.67
C ARG A 34 -13.93 -0.26 -9.03
N VAL A 35 -13.93 -0.09 -7.70
CA VAL A 35 -12.76 0.41 -6.97
C VAL A 35 -11.58 -0.54 -7.17
N ARG A 36 -11.77 -1.85 -7.01
CA ARG A 36 -10.74 -2.86 -7.26
C ARG A 36 -10.19 -2.77 -8.67
N GLU A 37 -11.04 -2.70 -9.68
CA GLU A 37 -10.60 -2.64 -11.08
C GLU A 37 -9.73 -1.41 -11.36
N GLU A 38 -10.13 -0.24 -10.91
CA GLU A 38 -9.36 1.00 -11.10
C GLU A 38 -8.06 0.98 -10.29
N PHE A 39 -8.10 0.47 -9.07
CA PHE A 39 -6.92 0.31 -8.23
C PHE A 39 -5.93 -0.68 -8.84
N THR A 40 -6.39 -1.84 -9.31
CA THR A 40 -5.56 -2.84 -9.97
C THR A 40 -4.87 -2.27 -11.21
N LYS A 41 -5.62 -1.58 -12.08
CA LYS A 41 -5.05 -0.94 -13.28
C LYS A 41 -4.01 0.13 -12.93
N MET A 42 -4.23 0.88 -11.86
CA MET A 42 -3.28 1.86 -11.35
C MET A 42 -2.03 1.18 -10.79
N LEU A 43 -2.19 0.16 -9.94
CA LEU A 43 -1.08 -0.58 -9.34
C LEU A 43 -0.23 -1.31 -10.39
N MET A 44 -0.85 -1.81 -11.45
CA MET A 44 -0.18 -2.50 -12.57
C MET A 44 0.41 -1.55 -13.61
N SER A 45 0.27 -0.23 -13.43
CA SER A 45 0.86 0.78 -14.30
C SER A 45 2.39 0.87 -14.14
N PRO A 46 3.09 1.57 -15.05
CA PRO A 46 4.53 1.83 -14.91
C PRO A 46 4.91 2.66 -13.68
N ASN A 47 4.02 3.56 -13.22
CA ASN A 47 4.29 4.53 -12.16
C ASN A 47 3.22 4.51 -11.05
N PRO A 48 3.03 3.40 -10.33
CA PRO A 48 1.96 3.29 -9.32
C PRO A 48 2.14 4.28 -8.15
N ARG A 49 3.37 4.71 -7.82
CA ARG A 49 3.64 5.75 -6.82
C ARG A 49 2.79 6.99 -7.05
N ILE A 50 2.69 7.47 -8.28
CA ILE A 50 1.93 8.69 -8.63
C ILE A 50 0.47 8.52 -8.20
N GLY A 51 -0.18 7.44 -8.60
CA GLY A 51 -1.57 7.18 -8.28
C GLY A 51 -1.82 6.96 -6.79
N ILE A 52 -0.96 6.20 -6.12
CA ILE A 52 -1.05 5.95 -4.67
C ILE A 52 -0.94 7.27 -3.91
N THR A 53 0.04 8.11 -4.24
CA THR A 53 0.22 9.43 -3.62
C THR A 53 -1.02 10.31 -3.80
N ILE A 54 -1.60 10.36 -5.00
CA ILE A 54 -2.84 11.10 -5.26
C ILE A 54 -3.99 10.57 -4.39
N LEU A 55 -4.16 9.25 -4.29
CA LEU A 55 -5.21 8.67 -3.44
C LEU A 55 -5.04 9.02 -1.97
N VAL A 56 -3.80 9.05 -1.48
CA VAL A 56 -3.49 9.40 -0.08
C VAL A 56 -3.71 10.90 0.16
N ASP A 57 -3.19 11.77 -0.69
CA ASP A 57 -3.22 13.21 -0.51
C ASP A 57 -4.64 13.81 -0.71
N THR A 58 -5.49 13.16 -1.49
CA THR A 58 -6.90 13.55 -1.67
C THR A 58 -7.86 12.95 -0.63
N GLY A 59 -7.38 12.07 0.26
CA GLY A 59 -8.22 11.38 1.24
C GLY A 59 -9.03 10.21 0.68
N LEU A 60 -8.91 9.91 -0.62
CA LEU A 60 -9.58 8.75 -1.20
C LEU A 60 -9.08 7.44 -0.62
N ALA A 61 -7.78 7.33 -0.32
CA ALA A 61 -7.20 6.14 0.28
C ALA A 61 -7.78 5.86 1.67
N ASP A 62 -8.12 6.88 2.47
CA ASP A 62 -8.75 6.69 3.78
C ASP A 62 -10.08 5.93 3.69
N LEU A 63 -10.77 6.04 2.57
CA LEU A 63 -12.08 5.41 2.33
C LEU A 63 -11.97 4.02 1.68
N VAL A 64 -11.01 3.81 0.80
CA VAL A 64 -10.92 2.57 0.01
C VAL A 64 -9.77 1.65 0.43
N LEU A 65 -8.69 2.20 0.97
CA LEU A 65 -7.47 1.46 1.37
C LEU A 65 -6.82 2.15 2.60
N PRO A 66 -7.55 2.28 3.72
CA PRO A 66 -7.13 3.10 4.87
C PRO A 66 -5.86 2.59 5.56
N GLU A 67 -5.43 1.37 5.29
CA GLU A 67 -4.18 0.82 5.81
C GLU A 67 -2.96 1.58 5.28
N ILE A 68 -3.01 2.13 4.06
CA ILE A 68 -1.88 2.81 3.43
C ILE A 68 -1.61 4.20 4.03
N PRO A 69 -2.59 5.13 4.16
CA PRO A 69 -2.34 6.40 4.85
C PRO A 69 -1.85 6.23 6.29
N LYS A 70 -2.28 5.18 6.99
CA LYS A 70 -1.86 4.88 8.36
C LYS A 70 -0.38 4.50 8.48
N LEU A 71 0.29 4.18 7.39
CA LEU A 71 1.73 3.94 7.36
C LEU A 71 2.55 5.23 7.50
N ARG A 72 1.95 6.40 7.31
CA ARG A 72 2.52 7.70 7.68
C ARG A 72 2.49 7.84 9.20
N LEU A 73 3.35 7.08 9.88
CA LEU A 73 3.50 7.15 11.34
C LEU A 73 4.16 8.48 11.68
N GLU A 74 3.57 9.23 12.63
CA GLU A 74 4.22 10.41 13.18
C GLU A 74 5.56 10.01 13.79
N VAL A 75 6.64 10.64 13.34
CA VAL A 75 7.99 10.45 13.87
C VAL A 75 8.08 11.34 15.11
N ASP A 76 8.30 10.72 16.28
CA ASP A 76 8.71 11.46 17.47
C ASP A 76 10.14 12.00 17.22
N GLU A 77 10.43 13.26 17.57
CA GLU A 77 11.64 14.00 17.22
C GLU A 77 12.97 13.32 17.57
N HIS A 78 12.92 12.25 18.36
CA HIS A 78 14.10 11.50 18.83
C HIS A 78 14.29 10.12 18.18
N HIS A 79 13.43 9.70 17.27
CA HIS A 79 13.52 8.38 16.68
C HIS A 79 13.59 8.46 15.15
N HIS A 80 14.76 8.16 14.58
CA HIS A 80 15.03 8.04 13.15
C HIS A 80 14.30 6.82 12.54
N HIS A 81 12.97 6.80 12.62
CA HIS A 81 12.22 5.78 11.89
C HIS A 81 12.00 6.26 10.46
N LYS A 82 12.47 5.47 9.51
CA LYS A 82 12.10 5.63 8.12
C LYS A 82 10.58 5.67 8.06
N ASP A 83 10.02 6.62 7.35
CA ASP A 83 8.61 6.69 7.06
C ASP A 83 8.17 5.35 6.44
N VAL A 84 7.33 4.60 7.17
CA VAL A 84 6.90 3.26 6.76
C VAL A 84 6.11 3.34 5.46
N TYR A 85 5.42 4.45 5.21
CA TYR A 85 4.74 4.70 3.96
C TYR A 85 5.73 4.78 2.79
N GLU A 86 6.75 5.64 2.88
CA GLU A 86 7.78 5.77 1.84
C GLU A 86 8.58 4.48 1.66
N HIS A 87 8.84 3.75 2.75
CA HIS A 87 9.45 2.44 2.68
C HIS A 87 8.60 1.47 1.84
N SER A 88 7.29 1.38 2.12
CA SER A 88 6.39 0.48 1.39
C SER A 88 6.27 0.82 -0.09
N ILE A 89 6.27 2.12 -0.44
CA ILE A 89 6.31 2.56 -1.84
C ILE A 89 7.64 2.18 -2.50
N THR A 90 8.76 2.37 -1.81
CA THR A 90 10.09 1.99 -2.32
C THR A 90 10.18 0.48 -2.56
N VAL A 91 9.67 -0.33 -1.63
CA VAL A 91 9.64 -1.80 -1.80
C VAL A 91 8.77 -2.20 -2.99
N LEU A 92 7.65 -1.52 -3.23
CA LEU A 92 6.84 -1.73 -4.42
C LEU A 92 7.63 -1.41 -5.71
N GLU A 93 8.36 -0.30 -5.75
CA GLU A 93 9.17 0.09 -6.91
C GLU A 93 10.30 -0.93 -7.15
N GLN A 94 10.99 -1.38 -6.11
CA GLN A 94 11.99 -2.43 -6.20
C GLN A 94 11.41 -3.76 -6.70
N ALA A 95 10.21 -4.12 -6.24
CA ALA A 95 9.53 -5.31 -6.75
C ALA A 95 9.25 -5.21 -8.24
N ILE A 96 8.83 -4.03 -8.72
CA ILE A 96 8.61 -3.76 -10.16
C ILE A 96 9.91 -3.90 -10.96
N GLU A 97 11.02 -3.39 -10.46
CA GLU A 97 12.35 -3.51 -11.12
C GLU A 97 12.78 -4.97 -11.31
N HIS A 98 12.29 -5.88 -10.49
CA HIS A 98 12.64 -7.29 -10.54
C HIS A 98 11.60 -8.18 -11.24
N GLU A 99 10.51 -7.63 -11.73
CA GLU A 99 9.42 -8.39 -12.37
C GLU A 99 9.87 -9.18 -13.61
N ASP A 100 10.87 -8.70 -14.35
CA ASP A 100 11.42 -9.42 -15.50
C ASP A 100 11.95 -10.81 -15.12
N ARG A 101 12.48 -10.96 -13.90
CA ARG A 101 12.95 -12.26 -13.37
C ARG A 101 11.81 -13.22 -13.08
N LEU A 102 10.58 -12.71 -12.97
CA LEU A 102 9.37 -13.46 -12.65
C LEU A 102 8.48 -13.68 -13.88
N GLY A 103 8.95 -13.28 -15.06
CA GLY A 103 8.22 -13.42 -16.31
C GLY A 103 7.30 -12.25 -16.65
N GLY A 104 7.41 -11.13 -15.96
CA GLY A 104 6.68 -9.88 -16.21
C GLY A 104 5.83 -9.39 -15.05
N PRO A 105 5.02 -8.35 -15.28
CA PRO A 105 4.22 -7.71 -14.24
C PRO A 105 3.32 -8.68 -13.45
N ASN A 106 3.37 -8.61 -12.12
CA ASN A 106 2.69 -9.54 -11.24
C ASN A 106 1.90 -8.81 -10.13
N LEU A 107 0.57 -8.92 -10.19
CA LEU A 107 -0.34 -8.25 -9.25
C LEU A 107 -0.11 -8.70 -7.80
N VAL A 108 0.07 -10.01 -7.57
CA VAL A 108 0.27 -10.57 -6.23
C VAL A 108 1.53 -9.99 -5.58
N ILE A 109 2.62 -9.95 -6.33
CA ILE A 109 3.90 -9.39 -5.85
C ILE A 109 3.76 -7.89 -5.55
N ARG A 110 3.13 -7.12 -6.43
CA ARG A 110 2.91 -5.68 -6.20
C ARG A 110 2.01 -5.42 -4.99
N LEU A 111 0.94 -6.17 -4.82
CA LEU A 111 0.07 -6.09 -3.64
C LEU A 111 0.84 -6.47 -2.36
N ALA A 112 1.58 -7.56 -2.37
CA ALA A 112 2.37 -8.00 -1.23
C ALA A 112 3.43 -6.96 -0.86
N ALA A 113 4.16 -6.42 -1.83
CA ALA A 113 5.15 -5.37 -1.62
C ALA A 113 4.54 -4.10 -1.01
N LEU A 114 3.38 -3.66 -1.51
CA LEU A 114 2.69 -2.49 -0.96
C LEU A 114 2.15 -2.72 0.46
N LEU A 115 1.68 -3.94 0.76
CA LEU A 115 0.93 -4.25 1.98
C LEU A 115 1.77 -4.95 3.07
N HIS A 116 3.06 -5.28 2.81
CA HIS A 116 3.84 -6.11 3.75
C HIS A 116 3.91 -5.55 5.18
N ASP A 117 3.95 -4.24 5.32
CA ASP A 117 4.15 -3.53 6.58
C ASP A 117 2.86 -2.92 7.19
N ILE A 118 1.68 -3.19 6.63
CA ILE A 118 0.42 -2.58 7.12
C ILE A 118 0.03 -2.99 8.54
N GLY A 119 0.70 -3.97 9.11
CA GLY A 119 0.56 -4.37 10.52
C GLY A 119 1.27 -3.43 11.50
N LYS A 120 2.30 -2.69 11.07
CA LYS A 120 3.13 -1.85 11.94
C LYS A 120 2.37 -0.82 12.76
N PRO A 121 1.40 -0.06 12.22
CA PRO A 121 0.65 0.91 13.02
C PRO A 121 -0.09 0.28 14.20
N LYS A 122 -0.56 -0.96 14.07
CA LYS A 122 -1.28 -1.67 15.13
C LYS A 122 -0.39 -2.38 16.16
N THR A 123 0.84 -2.66 15.79
CA THR A 123 1.79 -3.39 16.64
C THR A 123 2.88 -2.50 17.20
N ARG A 124 2.82 -1.20 16.93
CA ARG A 124 3.77 -0.23 17.45
C ARG A 124 3.72 -0.18 18.99
N ALA A 125 4.87 -0.40 19.61
CA ALA A 125 5.06 -0.24 21.03
C ALA A 125 6.34 0.55 21.30
N PHE A 126 6.26 1.51 22.23
CA PHE A 126 7.43 2.28 22.69
C PHE A 126 8.21 1.46 23.72
N ILE A 127 9.54 1.41 23.58
CA ILE A 127 10.42 0.66 24.47
C ILE A 127 10.95 1.62 25.54
N GLU A 128 10.93 1.18 26.79
CA GLU A 128 11.54 1.92 27.90
C GLU A 128 13.03 2.12 27.63
N GLY A 129 13.49 3.36 27.72
CA GLY A 129 14.87 3.73 27.34
C GLY A 129 15.06 4.19 25.90
N GLY A 130 14.00 4.23 25.12
CA GLY A 130 13.95 4.74 23.74
C GLY A 130 13.87 3.64 22.69
N GLY A 131 13.25 3.98 21.58
CA GLY A 131 13.02 3.07 20.46
C GLY A 131 11.58 2.63 20.31
N VAL A 132 11.28 1.99 19.19
CA VAL A 132 9.95 1.47 18.86
C VAL A 132 10.09 0.04 18.37
N SER A 133 9.18 -0.83 18.80
CA SER A 133 9.06 -2.19 18.30
C SER A 133 7.76 -2.40 17.52
N PHE A 134 7.76 -3.40 16.65
CA PHE A 134 6.62 -3.79 15.83
C PHE A 134 6.45 -5.31 15.84
N HIS A 135 6.45 -5.90 17.04
CA HIS A 135 6.38 -7.36 17.18
C HIS A 135 5.13 -7.94 16.52
N HIS A 136 5.34 -9.01 15.75
CA HIS A 136 4.29 -9.73 15.03
C HIS A 136 3.50 -8.91 14.01
N HIS A 137 4.10 -7.81 13.48
CA HIS A 137 3.43 -7.01 12.46
C HIS A 137 3.17 -7.80 11.18
N GLU A 138 3.97 -8.82 10.87
CA GLU A 138 3.77 -9.72 9.73
C GLU A 138 2.46 -10.52 9.84
N VAL A 139 2.16 -11.02 11.04
CA VAL A 139 0.91 -11.78 11.29
C VAL A 139 -0.30 -10.86 11.29
N VAL A 140 -0.18 -9.72 11.95
CA VAL A 140 -1.26 -8.71 11.98
C VAL A 140 -1.48 -8.13 10.59
N GLY A 141 -0.40 -7.84 9.86
CA GLY A 141 -0.42 -7.33 8.48
C GLY A 141 -1.10 -8.30 7.52
N ALA A 142 -0.78 -9.59 7.59
CA ALA A 142 -1.41 -10.63 6.77
C ALA A 142 -2.94 -10.67 6.96
N ARG A 143 -3.41 -10.61 8.20
CA ARG A 143 -4.87 -10.57 8.52
C ARG A 143 -5.53 -9.29 8.00
N LEU A 144 -4.85 -8.15 8.10
CA LEU A 144 -5.35 -6.87 7.57
C LEU A 144 -5.42 -6.89 6.05
N ALA A 145 -4.37 -7.41 5.38
CA ALA A 145 -4.32 -7.54 3.93
C ALA A 145 -5.48 -8.42 3.43
N LYS A 146 -5.67 -9.61 4.02
CA LYS A 146 -6.79 -10.49 3.72
C LYS A 146 -8.12 -9.76 3.82
N LYS A 147 -8.41 -9.16 4.98
CA LYS A 147 -9.66 -8.44 5.22
C LYS A 147 -9.89 -7.32 4.21
N ARG A 148 -8.85 -6.58 3.86
CA ARG A 148 -8.95 -5.48 2.88
C ARG A 148 -9.22 -6.01 1.48
N LEU A 149 -8.50 -7.02 1.05
CA LEU A 149 -8.67 -7.60 -0.28
C LEU A 149 -10.03 -8.30 -0.43
N GLU A 150 -10.55 -8.94 0.61
CA GLU A 150 -11.93 -9.45 0.66
C GLU A 150 -12.96 -8.32 0.51
N ALA A 151 -12.77 -7.21 1.23
CA ALA A 151 -13.66 -6.05 1.14
C ALA A 151 -13.66 -5.41 -0.26
N LEU A 152 -12.52 -5.44 -0.96
CA LEU A 152 -12.38 -4.99 -2.34
C LEU A 152 -12.78 -6.05 -3.38
N ARG A 153 -13.23 -7.23 -2.94
CA ARG A 153 -13.71 -8.31 -3.81
C ARG A 153 -12.64 -8.87 -4.76
N PHE A 154 -11.39 -8.98 -4.29
CA PHE A 154 -10.39 -9.77 -5.01
C PHE A 154 -10.76 -11.25 -4.99
N ASP A 155 -10.20 -12.00 -5.94
CA ASP A 155 -10.37 -13.46 -5.99
C ASP A 155 -9.59 -14.15 -4.85
N ASN A 156 -10.02 -15.34 -4.46
CA ASN A 156 -9.45 -16.08 -3.33
C ASN A 156 -7.97 -16.42 -3.55
N ASP A 157 -7.57 -16.82 -4.74
CA ASP A 157 -6.17 -17.17 -5.04
C ASP A 157 -5.25 -15.97 -4.83
N THR A 158 -5.65 -14.78 -5.28
CA THR A 158 -4.92 -13.53 -5.03
C THR A 158 -4.85 -13.20 -3.54
N ILE A 159 -5.97 -13.31 -2.82
CA ILE A 159 -6.03 -13.04 -1.38
C ILE A 159 -5.11 -13.96 -0.60
N GLU A 160 -5.18 -15.28 -0.82
CA GLU A 160 -4.37 -16.27 -0.14
C GLU A 160 -2.87 -16.08 -0.41
N ALA A 161 -2.50 -15.80 -1.66
CA ALA A 161 -1.11 -15.57 -2.04
C ALA A 161 -0.54 -14.30 -1.37
N VAL A 162 -1.29 -13.20 -1.36
CA VAL A 162 -0.84 -11.95 -0.71
C VAL A 162 -0.78 -12.12 0.81
N GLU A 163 -1.77 -12.78 1.42
CA GLU A 163 -1.76 -13.11 2.86
C GLU A 163 -0.50 -13.89 3.24
N LEU A 164 -0.18 -14.94 2.48
CA LEU A 164 0.99 -15.78 2.70
C LEU A 164 2.29 -14.99 2.57
N LEU A 165 2.47 -14.22 1.50
CA LEU A 165 3.68 -13.43 1.29
C LEU A 165 3.86 -12.37 2.38
N THR A 166 2.78 -11.72 2.80
CA THR A 166 2.82 -10.76 3.91
C THR A 166 3.22 -11.45 5.23
N ALA A 167 2.68 -12.62 5.53
CA ALA A 167 3.04 -13.38 6.73
C ALA A 167 4.51 -13.85 6.75
N LEU A 168 5.09 -14.08 5.58
CA LEU A 168 6.44 -14.64 5.44
C LEU A 168 7.54 -13.60 5.18
N HIS A 169 7.21 -12.32 4.96
CA HIS A 169 8.18 -11.34 4.47
C HIS A 169 9.42 -11.20 5.38
N LEU A 170 9.29 -11.36 6.69
CA LEU A 170 10.44 -11.30 7.62
C LEU A 170 11.36 -12.52 7.54
N ARG A 171 10.92 -13.65 6.98
CA ARG A 171 11.74 -14.87 6.89
C ARG A 171 12.88 -14.75 5.89
N PHE A 172 12.82 -13.76 5.01
CA PHE A 172 13.81 -13.51 3.97
C PHE A 172 14.79 -12.38 4.33
N HIS A 173 14.61 -11.72 5.47
CA HIS A 173 15.60 -10.78 6.00
C HIS A 173 16.88 -11.54 6.39
N GLY A 174 18.01 -11.16 5.76
CA GLY A 174 19.31 -11.77 6.03
C GLY A 174 19.81 -12.76 4.97
N TYR A 175 19.07 -13.01 3.91
CA TYR A 175 19.52 -13.86 2.78
C TYR A 175 20.10 -13.06 1.61
N GLY A 176 20.38 -11.79 1.79
CA GLY A 176 20.83 -10.86 0.75
C GLY A 176 22.12 -10.11 1.06
N GLU A 177 22.97 -10.61 1.96
CA GLU A 177 24.34 -10.12 2.16
C GLU A 177 25.35 -10.99 1.43
#